data_07cee0e0998ce38aff364f9a5249558b
#
_entry.id   07cee0e0998ce38aff364f9a5249558b
#
_cell.length_a   1.000
_cell.length_b   1.000
_cell.length_c   1.000
_cell.angle_alpha   90.00
_cell.angle_beta   90.00
_cell.angle_gamma   90.00
#
_symmetry.space_group_name_H-M   'P 1'
#
loop_
_entity.id
_entity.type
_entity.pdbx_description
1 polymer ?
#
loop_
_entity_poly.entity_id
_entity_poly.type
_entity_poly.pdbx_seq_one_letter_code
_entity_poly.pdbx_strand_id
1 'polypeptide(L)'
;MYIALYFHFWKTLHILDQLTHGGDSISKLILALLIAVLIGSIASGLAEEKVTVSGSTTVLPLGEAAAEAFNSQQKDCQVTVTGGGTGAGVTAIAEGRSNCAMASREVTKEEIANYGDKFKQFAVGYDGVAVAVSKSIYDAGVKQLTSDQVKKIYAGEIKNWKEVGGPDKPIFAIAREQGSGTRDTFNEDIMGDKSAETPGVSTVAASNAEVKTAIIGSDKAIGYLGFNYVQGGNIRALTLDGFAPSVQTIKDGTYKLHRQLFLYTLGEPTPCAQKFIDFVTGPEGRKVAEENGFIPL
;
A
#
# COMPACT_ATOMS: atom_id res chain seq x y z
N MET A 1 15.87 -8.67 -33.90
CA MET A 1 15.84 -9.97 -33.21
C MET A 1 14.98 -11.01 -33.94
N TYR A 2 13.92 -10.66 -34.64
CA TYR A 2 13.04 -11.58 -35.39
C TYR A 2 13.67 -12.22 -36.66
N ILE A 3 14.57 -11.53 -37.33
CA ILE A 3 15.18 -12.02 -38.59
C ILE A 3 16.19 -13.17 -38.34
N ALA A 4 16.90 -13.16 -37.21
CA ALA A 4 17.83 -14.22 -36.84
C ALA A 4 17.10 -15.54 -36.44
N LEU A 5 15.95 -15.47 -35.82
CA LEU A 5 15.09 -16.62 -35.49
C LEU A 5 14.52 -17.27 -36.76
N TYR A 6 14.12 -16.46 -37.75
CA TYR A 6 13.59 -16.96 -39.05
C TYR A 6 14.62 -17.73 -39.85
N PHE A 7 15.88 -17.28 -39.85
CA PHE A 7 17.00 -17.97 -40.54
C PHE A 7 17.39 -19.28 -39.85
N HIS A 8 17.34 -19.34 -38.53
CA HIS A 8 17.58 -20.59 -37.77
C HIS A 8 16.46 -21.60 -37.98
N PHE A 9 15.21 -21.15 -37.99
CA PHE A 9 14.05 -21.99 -38.24
C PHE A 9 14.07 -22.63 -39.64
N TRP A 10 14.42 -21.86 -40.66
CA TRP A 10 14.53 -22.36 -42.05
C TRP A 10 15.69 -23.35 -42.25
N LYS A 11 16.83 -23.12 -41.63
CA LYS A 11 17.95 -24.08 -41.64
C LYS A 11 17.59 -25.39 -40.93
N THR A 12 16.90 -25.31 -39.81
CA THR A 12 16.46 -26.48 -39.05
C THR A 12 15.44 -27.29 -39.86
N LEU A 13 14.51 -26.61 -40.55
CA LEU A 13 13.52 -27.27 -41.43
C LEU A 13 14.18 -27.98 -42.62
N HIS A 14 15.22 -27.42 -43.18
CA HIS A 14 15.95 -28.03 -44.33
C HIS A 14 16.81 -29.25 -43.91
N ILE A 15 17.35 -29.22 -42.70
CA ILE A 15 18.07 -30.38 -42.12
C ILE A 15 17.07 -31.51 -41.78
N LEU A 16 15.87 -31.15 -41.29
CA LEU A 16 14.77 -32.05 -41.02
C LEU A 16 14.27 -32.78 -42.28
N ASP A 17 14.16 -32.06 -43.40
CA ASP A 17 13.72 -32.62 -44.70
C ASP A 17 14.71 -33.64 -45.24
N GLN A 18 16.03 -33.40 -45.13
CA GLN A 18 17.08 -34.32 -45.50
C GLN A 18 17.14 -35.59 -44.66
N LEU A 19 16.82 -35.50 -43.34
CA LEU A 19 16.82 -36.64 -42.42
C LEU A 19 15.57 -37.53 -42.55
N THR A 20 14.47 -37.02 -43.10
CA THR A 20 13.22 -37.78 -43.26
C THR A 20 13.17 -38.63 -44.54
N HIS A 21 13.99 -38.33 -45.57
CA HIS A 21 13.98 -39.02 -46.85
C HIS A 21 14.89 -40.25 -46.93
N GLY A 22 15.79 -40.50 -45.93
CA GLY A 22 16.75 -41.61 -46.01
C GLY A 22 16.96 -42.43 -44.74
N GLY A 23 16.18 -42.18 -43.67
CA GLY A 23 16.46 -42.80 -42.36
C GLY A 23 15.57 -43.98 -42.00
N ASP A 24 16.17 -44.98 -41.37
CA ASP A 24 15.46 -46.12 -40.74
C ASP A 24 14.44 -45.68 -39.70
N SER A 25 13.46 -46.53 -39.37
CA SER A 25 12.40 -46.28 -38.40
C SER A 25 12.91 -45.76 -37.05
N ILE A 26 14.11 -46.12 -36.64
CA ILE A 26 14.77 -45.69 -35.43
C ILE A 26 15.16 -44.20 -35.49
N SER A 27 15.67 -43.72 -36.61
CA SER A 27 16.05 -42.32 -36.80
C SER A 27 14.83 -41.39 -36.76
N LYS A 28 13.70 -41.84 -37.30
CA LYS A 28 12.42 -41.11 -37.26
C LYS A 28 11.84 -41.03 -35.83
N LEU A 29 12.02 -42.09 -35.06
CA LEU A 29 11.59 -42.13 -33.65
C LEU A 29 12.44 -41.18 -32.78
N ILE A 30 13.77 -41.15 -32.97
CA ILE A 30 14.66 -40.26 -32.25
C ILE A 30 14.37 -38.80 -32.58
N LEU A 31 14.09 -38.49 -33.85
CA LEU A 31 13.74 -37.15 -34.29
C LEU A 31 12.40 -36.69 -33.69
N ALA A 32 11.39 -37.55 -33.65
CA ALA A 32 10.12 -37.27 -33.02
C ALA A 32 10.25 -37.02 -31.50
N LEU A 33 11.15 -37.77 -30.84
CA LEU A 33 11.44 -37.57 -29.40
C LEU A 33 12.18 -36.24 -29.17
N LEU A 34 13.12 -35.86 -30.01
CA LEU A 34 13.85 -34.58 -29.92
C LEU A 34 12.91 -33.39 -30.14
N ILE A 35 11.98 -33.51 -31.11
CA ILE A 35 10.98 -32.48 -31.35
C ILE A 35 10.00 -32.38 -30.15
N ALA A 36 9.57 -33.49 -29.57
CA ALA A 36 8.72 -33.52 -28.39
C ALA A 36 9.41 -32.90 -27.15
N VAL A 37 10.72 -33.15 -26.98
CA VAL A 37 11.53 -32.54 -25.94
C VAL A 37 11.70 -31.03 -26.18
N LEU A 38 11.89 -30.61 -27.42
CA LEU A 38 12.03 -29.20 -27.80
C LEU A 38 10.70 -28.44 -27.58
N ILE A 39 9.58 -29.03 -27.98
CA ILE A 39 8.23 -28.49 -27.77
C ILE A 39 7.89 -28.47 -26.26
N GLY A 40 8.25 -29.50 -25.51
CA GLY A 40 8.09 -29.58 -24.07
C GLY A 40 8.91 -28.50 -23.34
N SER A 41 10.10 -28.18 -23.82
CA SER A 41 10.95 -27.11 -23.26
C SER A 41 10.41 -25.70 -23.54
N ILE A 42 9.68 -25.49 -24.64
CA ILE A 42 9.05 -24.21 -24.98
C ILE A 42 7.75 -24.01 -24.18
N ALA A 43 7.02 -25.09 -23.87
CA ALA A 43 5.80 -25.05 -23.07
C ALA A 43 6.06 -24.78 -21.56
N SER A 44 7.28 -25.02 -21.08
CA SER A 44 7.67 -24.72 -19.68
C SER A 44 7.89 -23.23 -19.38
N GLY A 45 7.73 -22.33 -20.34
CA GLY A 45 8.10 -20.92 -20.26
C GLY A 45 7.00 -19.92 -19.89
N LEU A 46 5.78 -20.37 -19.59
CA LEU A 46 4.65 -19.49 -19.30
C LEU A 46 3.96 -19.82 -17.97
N ALA A 47 4.74 -20.13 -16.95
CA ALA A 47 4.17 -20.13 -15.59
C ALA A 47 3.93 -18.67 -15.18
N GLU A 48 2.67 -18.33 -14.94
CA GLU A 48 2.28 -17.05 -14.41
C GLU A 48 3.03 -16.79 -13.08
N GLU A 49 3.86 -15.75 -13.03
CA GLU A 49 4.56 -15.39 -11.79
C GLU A 49 3.57 -14.68 -10.86
N LYS A 50 3.44 -15.17 -9.62
CA LYS A 50 2.58 -14.58 -8.60
C LYS A 50 3.39 -13.64 -7.73
N VAL A 51 2.89 -12.42 -7.59
CA VAL A 51 3.44 -11.38 -6.71
C VAL A 51 2.45 -11.10 -5.60
N THR A 52 2.90 -11.23 -4.37
CA THR A 52 2.13 -10.84 -3.19
C THR A 52 2.61 -9.50 -2.68
N VAL A 53 1.67 -8.60 -2.42
CA VAL A 53 1.90 -7.26 -1.86
C VAL A 53 1.10 -7.16 -0.57
N SER A 54 1.73 -6.81 0.54
CA SER A 54 1.01 -6.74 1.82
C SER A 54 1.44 -5.53 2.64
N GLY A 55 0.62 -5.11 3.62
CA GLY A 55 1.06 -4.10 4.57
C GLY A 55 0.05 -2.97 4.83
N SER A 56 0.49 -1.73 4.66
CA SER A 56 -0.24 -0.52 5.06
C SER A 56 -1.69 -0.50 4.59
N THR A 57 -2.62 -0.43 5.52
CA THR A 57 -4.05 -0.23 5.20
C THR A 57 -4.36 1.19 4.70
N THR A 58 -3.42 2.12 4.80
CA THR A 58 -3.52 3.43 4.12
C THR A 58 -3.30 3.27 2.62
N VAL A 59 -2.28 2.49 2.22
CA VAL A 59 -1.92 2.26 0.82
C VAL A 59 -2.82 1.21 0.16
N LEU A 60 -3.50 0.37 0.95
CA LEU A 60 -4.28 -0.76 0.48
C LEU A 60 -5.23 -0.42 -0.68
N PRO A 61 -6.07 0.64 -0.62
CA PRO A 61 -6.97 0.95 -1.74
C PRO A 61 -6.23 1.28 -3.04
N LEU A 62 -5.08 1.97 -2.96
CA LEU A 62 -4.22 2.22 -4.11
C LEU A 62 -3.63 0.91 -4.65
N GLY A 63 -3.12 0.06 -3.74
CA GLY A 63 -2.53 -1.22 -4.11
C GLY A 63 -3.53 -2.14 -4.81
N GLU A 64 -4.77 -2.24 -4.30
CA GLU A 64 -5.85 -3.03 -4.89
C GLU A 64 -6.24 -2.51 -6.27
N ALA A 65 -6.48 -1.20 -6.41
CA ALA A 65 -6.83 -0.60 -7.69
C ALA A 65 -5.69 -0.72 -8.73
N ALA A 66 -4.43 -0.54 -8.28
CA ALA A 66 -3.27 -0.70 -9.15
C ALA A 66 -3.08 -2.16 -9.58
N ALA A 67 -3.28 -3.13 -8.67
CA ALA A 67 -3.20 -4.55 -9.00
C ALA A 67 -4.30 -4.97 -9.99
N GLU A 68 -5.54 -4.51 -9.82
CA GLU A 68 -6.63 -4.75 -10.77
C GLU A 68 -6.29 -4.21 -12.16
N ALA A 69 -5.85 -2.94 -12.24
CA ALA A 69 -5.47 -2.33 -13.50
C ALA A 69 -4.28 -3.04 -14.16
N PHE A 70 -3.22 -3.37 -13.39
CA PHE A 70 -2.05 -4.08 -13.86
C PHE A 70 -2.39 -5.49 -14.37
N ASN A 71 -3.13 -6.27 -13.59
CA ASN A 71 -3.52 -7.64 -13.94
C ASN A 71 -4.42 -7.68 -15.20
N SER A 72 -5.19 -6.63 -15.47
CA SER A 72 -6.05 -6.56 -16.66
C SER A 72 -5.27 -6.38 -17.97
N GLN A 73 -4.05 -5.82 -17.91
CA GLN A 73 -3.25 -5.43 -19.08
C GLN A 73 -2.29 -6.53 -19.54
N GLN A 74 -2.02 -7.53 -18.72
CA GLN A 74 -1.06 -8.60 -19.02
C GLN A 74 -1.44 -9.89 -18.28
N LYS A 75 -0.83 -11.03 -18.67
CA LYS A 75 -1.14 -12.36 -18.12
C LYS A 75 0.08 -13.10 -17.57
N ASP A 76 1.26 -12.52 -17.71
CA ASP A 76 2.51 -13.19 -17.30
C ASP A 76 2.76 -13.03 -15.78
N CYS A 77 2.11 -12.04 -15.17
CA CYS A 77 2.25 -11.70 -13.77
C CYS A 77 0.88 -11.55 -13.12
N GLN A 78 0.68 -12.14 -11.96
CA GLN A 78 -0.54 -11.97 -11.15
C GLN A 78 -0.19 -11.32 -9.81
N VAL A 79 -0.68 -10.12 -9.58
CA VAL A 79 -0.49 -9.39 -8.32
C VAL A 79 -1.69 -9.57 -7.41
N THR A 80 -1.44 -9.92 -6.16
CA THR A 80 -2.46 -9.96 -5.09
C THR A 80 -2.04 -9.02 -3.97
N VAL A 81 -3.01 -8.30 -3.41
CA VAL A 81 -2.78 -7.26 -2.41
C VAL A 81 -3.56 -7.58 -1.14
N THR A 82 -2.92 -7.39 0.02
CA THR A 82 -3.55 -7.59 1.33
C THR A 82 -3.14 -6.50 2.32
N GLY A 83 -4.04 -6.12 3.21
CA GLY A 83 -3.76 -5.21 4.33
C GLY A 83 -3.00 -5.91 5.46
N GLY A 84 -2.87 -5.23 6.60
CA GLY A 84 -2.27 -5.78 7.83
C GLY A 84 -1.41 -4.77 8.61
N GLY A 85 -1.26 -3.54 8.08
CA GLY A 85 -0.41 -2.50 8.69
C GLY A 85 1.02 -2.51 8.15
N THR A 86 1.70 -1.37 8.23
CA THR A 86 3.05 -1.18 7.70
C THR A 86 4.05 -2.19 8.28
N GLY A 87 4.08 -2.34 9.61
CA GLY A 87 5.02 -3.26 10.26
C GLY A 87 4.80 -4.72 9.85
N ALA A 88 3.54 -5.15 9.71
CA ALA A 88 3.23 -6.50 9.24
C ALA A 88 3.72 -6.73 7.79
N GLY A 89 3.60 -5.71 6.92
CA GLY A 89 4.14 -5.76 5.57
C GLY A 89 5.67 -5.87 5.54
N VAL A 90 6.36 -5.05 6.34
CA VAL A 90 7.83 -5.09 6.47
C VAL A 90 8.29 -6.46 6.97
N THR A 91 7.63 -7.00 8.00
CA THR A 91 7.91 -8.36 8.49
C THR A 91 7.64 -9.41 7.41
N ALA A 92 6.56 -9.27 6.64
CA ALA A 92 6.21 -10.24 5.60
C ALA A 92 7.25 -10.34 4.49
N ILE A 93 7.82 -9.20 4.03
CA ILE A 93 8.93 -9.25 3.06
C ILE A 93 10.22 -9.79 3.68
N ALA A 94 10.48 -9.49 4.95
CA ALA A 94 11.65 -10.01 5.65
C ALA A 94 11.61 -11.54 5.81
N GLU A 95 10.44 -12.11 6.03
CA GLU A 95 10.21 -13.55 6.14
C GLU A 95 9.93 -14.24 4.79
N GLY A 96 9.98 -13.54 3.68
CA GLY A 96 9.72 -14.10 2.35
C GLY A 96 8.26 -14.51 2.09
N ARG A 97 7.31 -14.03 2.92
CA ARG A 97 5.87 -14.29 2.77
C ARG A 97 5.20 -13.33 1.78
N SER A 98 5.85 -12.22 1.47
CA SER A 98 5.40 -11.21 0.51
C SER A 98 6.57 -10.75 -0.35
N ASN A 99 6.30 -10.36 -1.59
CA ASN A 99 7.31 -9.84 -2.50
C ASN A 99 7.53 -8.34 -2.30
N CYS A 100 6.45 -7.61 -1.99
CA CYS A 100 6.48 -6.18 -1.73
C CYS A 100 5.71 -5.86 -0.44
N ALA A 101 6.19 -4.86 0.30
CA ALA A 101 5.47 -4.27 1.42
C ALA A 101 4.91 -2.90 1.05
N MET A 102 3.63 -2.68 1.33
CA MET A 102 3.04 -1.34 1.34
C MET A 102 3.36 -0.67 2.68
N ALA A 103 3.84 0.56 2.65
CA ALA A 103 4.18 1.30 3.86
C ALA A 103 3.68 2.75 3.79
N SER A 104 3.25 3.25 4.93
CA SER A 104 2.83 4.65 5.12
C SER A 104 3.76 5.41 6.08
N ARG A 105 4.97 4.93 6.21
CA ARG A 105 6.15 5.52 6.86
C ARG A 105 7.40 4.84 6.34
N GLU A 106 8.53 5.41 6.63
CA GLU A 106 9.82 4.75 6.38
C GLU A 106 10.01 3.51 7.27
N VAL A 107 10.88 2.60 6.81
CA VAL A 107 11.36 1.47 7.62
C VAL A 107 12.09 2.01 8.83
N THR A 108 11.80 1.48 10.01
CA THR A 108 12.38 1.94 11.27
C THR A 108 13.80 1.43 11.48
N LYS A 109 14.56 2.10 12.35
CA LYS A 109 15.90 1.63 12.76
C LYS A 109 15.85 0.23 13.39
N GLU A 110 14.77 -0.08 14.12
CA GLU A 110 14.56 -1.39 14.71
C GLU A 110 14.31 -2.47 13.65
N GLU A 111 13.48 -2.16 12.63
CA GLU A 111 13.25 -3.06 11.49
C GLU A 111 14.56 -3.30 10.71
N ILE A 112 15.37 -2.26 10.50
CA ILE A 112 16.70 -2.41 9.87
C ILE A 112 17.63 -3.25 10.75
N ALA A 113 17.64 -3.05 12.07
CA ALA A 113 18.46 -3.83 12.99
C ALA A 113 18.04 -5.32 13.00
N ASN A 114 16.76 -5.62 12.89
CA ASN A 114 16.23 -6.97 12.91
C ASN A 114 16.36 -7.72 11.57
N TYR A 115 16.22 -7.00 10.43
CA TYR A 115 16.09 -7.62 9.11
C TYR A 115 17.21 -7.24 8.14
N GLY A 116 18.14 -6.36 8.53
CA GLY A 116 19.22 -5.85 7.69
C GLY A 116 18.84 -4.61 6.90
N ASP A 117 19.81 -4.07 6.18
CA ASP A 117 19.75 -2.78 5.47
C ASP A 117 19.43 -2.89 3.97
N LYS A 118 19.02 -4.07 3.50
CA LYS A 118 18.76 -4.33 2.08
C LYS A 118 17.38 -3.87 1.60
N PHE A 119 16.67 -3.08 2.38
CA PHE A 119 15.40 -2.52 1.96
C PHE A 119 15.56 -1.57 0.77
N LYS A 120 14.78 -1.81 -0.28
CA LYS A 120 14.63 -0.87 -1.40
C LYS A 120 13.31 -0.16 -1.29
N GLN A 121 13.37 1.15 -1.37
CA GLN A 121 12.24 2.06 -1.19
C GLN A 121 11.79 2.63 -2.53
N PHE A 122 10.50 2.56 -2.80
CA PHE A 122 9.85 3.12 -3.96
C PHE A 122 8.71 4.02 -3.50
N ALA A 123 8.87 5.32 -3.64
CA ALA A 123 7.82 6.27 -3.29
C ALA A 123 6.66 6.17 -4.29
N VAL A 124 5.42 6.14 -3.80
CA VAL A 124 4.21 5.99 -4.63
C VAL A 124 3.25 7.17 -4.54
N GLY A 125 3.46 8.09 -3.62
CA GLY A 125 2.65 9.29 -3.47
C GLY A 125 2.78 9.93 -2.10
N TYR A 126 1.90 10.92 -1.86
CA TYR A 126 1.76 11.61 -0.58
C TYR A 126 0.41 11.29 0.06
N ASP A 127 0.36 11.38 1.39
CA ASP A 127 -0.85 11.23 2.19
C ASP A 127 -0.84 12.19 3.37
N GLY A 128 -2.02 12.54 3.87
CA GLY A 128 -2.21 13.24 5.13
C GLY A 128 -2.88 12.32 6.14
N VAL A 129 -2.44 12.36 7.40
CA VAL A 129 -3.17 11.73 8.50
C VAL A 129 -4.24 12.71 8.98
N ALA A 130 -5.46 12.53 8.50
CA ALA A 130 -6.58 13.38 8.87
C ALA A 130 -7.08 13.04 10.27
N VAL A 131 -7.16 14.03 11.15
CA VAL A 131 -7.94 13.93 12.39
C VAL A 131 -9.40 14.14 12.04
N ALA A 132 -10.25 13.16 12.31
CA ALA A 132 -11.65 13.16 11.90
C ALA A 132 -12.59 12.87 13.07
N VAL A 133 -13.80 13.42 12.97
CA VAL A 133 -14.85 13.27 13.99
C VAL A 133 -16.16 12.78 13.39
N SER A 134 -17.02 12.27 14.24
CA SER A 134 -18.42 12.00 13.91
C SER A 134 -19.09 13.26 13.35
N LYS A 135 -19.95 13.06 12.35
CA LYS A 135 -20.70 14.17 11.73
C LYS A 135 -21.44 15.02 12.77
N SER A 136 -22.03 14.40 13.78
CA SER A 136 -22.74 15.08 14.88
C SER A 136 -21.85 16.02 15.68
N ILE A 137 -20.60 15.68 15.95
CA ILE A 137 -19.64 16.54 16.66
C ILE A 137 -19.25 17.74 15.78
N TYR A 138 -18.99 17.48 14.51
CA TYR A 138 -18.66 18.54 13.55
C TYR A 138 -19.82 19.54 13.37
N ASP A 139 -21.04 19.03 13.19
CA ASP A 139 -22.25 19.85 13.04
C ASP A 139 -22.60 20.63 14.31
N ALA A 140 -22.22 20.11 15.50
CA ALA A 140 -22.35 20.80 16.78
C ALA A 140 -21.29 21.89 17.02
N GLY A 141 -20.40 22.15 16.02
CA GLY A 141 -19.49 23.30 16.02
C GLY A 141 -18.01 22.96 16.18
N VAL A 142 -17.62 21.70 16.48
CA VAL A 142 -16.20 21.31 16.55
C VAL A 142 -15.67 21.08 15.13
N LYS A 143 -15.18 22.13 14.51
CA LYS A 143 -14.67 22.11 13.13
C LYS A 143 -13.15 22.16 13.07
N GLN A 144 -12.50 22.56 14.15
CA GLN A 144 -11.06 22.67 14.27
C GLN A 144 -10.59 22.31 15.66
N LEU A 145 -9.39 21.81 15.77
CA LEU A 145 -8.64 21.61 17.01
C LEU A 145 -7.20 22.04 16.81
N THR A 146 -6.52 22.38 17.90
CA THR A 146 -5.06 22.49 17.88
C THR A 146 -4.40 21.13 18.09
N SER A 147 -3.15 20.99 17.67
CA SER A 147 -2.34 19.80 17.97
C SER A 147 -2.26 19.52 19.47
N ASP A 148 -2.18 20.56 20.30
CA ASP A 148 -2.18 20.43 21.77
C ASP A 148 -3.53 19.87 22.30
N GLN A 149 -4.66 20.34 21.78
CA GLN A 149 -5.96 19.78 22.15
C GLN A 149 -6.09 18.32 21.75
N VAL A 150 -5.68 17.96 20.54
CA VAL A 150 -5.66 16.55 20.09
C VAL A 150 -4.75 15.72 20.99
N LYS A 151 -3.54 16.20 21.29
CA LYS A 151 -2.61 15.55 22.22
C LYS A 151 -3.27 15.30 23.58
N LYS A 152 -3.90 16.30 24.18
CA LYS A 152 -4.58 16.19 25.47
C LYS A 152 -5.77 15.22 25.46
N ILE A 153 -6.49 15.14 24.34
CA ILE A 153 -7.55 14.13 24.18
C ILE A 153 -6.96 12.73 24.25
N TYR A 154 -5.92 12.45 23.47
CA TYR A 154 -5.29 11.13 23.43
C TYR A 154 -4.48 10.81 24.70
N ALA A 155 -3.98 11.81 25.41
CA ALA A 155 -3.38 11.67 26.74
C ALA A 155 -4.44 11.48 27.84
N GLY A 156 -5.74 11.65 27.55
CA GLY A 156 -6.83 11.50 28.52
C GLY A 156 -6.97 12.68 29.50
N GLU A 157 -6.41 13.82 29.16
CA GLU A 157 -6.54 15.07 29.92
C GLU A 157 -7.87 15.78 29.58
N ILE A 158 -8.23 15.83 28.29
CA ILE A 158 -9.53 16.31 27.78
C ILE A 158 -10.42 15.09 27.54
N LYS A 159 -11.54 15.00 28.24
CA LYS A 159 -12.44 13.84 28.21
C LYS A 159 -13.85 14.14 27.71
N ASN A 160 -14.18 15.41 27.57
CA ASN A 160 -15.50 15.86 27.17
C ASN A 160 -15.41 16.91 26.08
N TRP A 161 -16.25 16.79 25.05
CA TRP A 161 -16.28 17.73 23.94
C TRP A 161 -16.52 19.17 24.33
N LYS A 162 -17.22 19.43 25.45
CA LYS A 162 -17.45 20.80 25.97
C LYS A 162 -16.15 21.52 26.33
N GLU A 163 -15.08 20.80 26.66
CA GLU A 163 -13.77 21.37 27.00
C GLU A 163 -13.06 21.98 25.77
N VAL A 164 -13.55 21.65 24.58
CA VAL A 164 -13.05 22.17 23.29
C VAL A 164 -14.14 22.87 22.49
N GLY A 165 -15.20 23.35 23.16
CA GLY A 165 -16.27 24.14 22.52
C GLY A 165 -17.37 23.31 21.85
N GLY A 166 -17.41 22.02 22.11
CA GLY A 166 -18.43 21.10 21.61
C GLY A 166 -19.59 20.86 22.61
N PRO A 167 -20.43 19.87 22.30
CA PRO A 167 -21.55 19.50 23.18
C PRO A 167 -21.05 18.81 24.46
N ASP A 168 -21.90 18.81 25.51
CA ASP A 168 -21.61 18.06 26.75
C ASP A 168 -21.77 16.56 26.53
N LYS A 169 -20.75 15.95 25.89
CA LYS A 169 -20.65 14.53 25.58
C LYS A 169 -19.23 14.03 25.88
N PRO A 170 -19.08 12.81 26.45
CA PRO A 170 -17.75 12.22 26.60
C PRO A 170 -17.12 11.96 25.24
N ILE A 171 -15.81 12.13 25.14
CA ILE A 171 -15.06 11.84 23.92
C ILE A 171 -14.86 10.33 23.79
N PHE A 172 -15.09 9.79 22.59
CA PHE A 172 -14.76 8.42 22.21
C PHE A 172 -13.57 8.45 21.25
N ALA A 173 -12.36 8.34 21.80
CA ALA A 173 -11.13 8.42 21.04
C ALA A 173 -10.73 7.04 20.46
N ILE A 174 -10.46 7.00 19.18
CA ILE A 174 -10.11 5.79 18.43
C ILE A 174 -8.65 5.90 17.99
N ALA A 175 -7.81 4.96 18.39
CA ALA A 175 -6.43 4.84 17.93
C ALA A 175 -6.26 3.69 16.94
N ARG A 176 -5.07 3.61 16.37
CA ARG A 176 -4.63 2.49 15.56
C ARG A 176 -3.75 1.54 16.39
N GLU A 177 -3.68 0.30 15.94
CA GLU A 177 -2.84 -0.75 16.51
C GLU A 177 -1.35 -0.42 16.41
N GLN A 178 -0.53 -1.10 17.19
CA GLN A 178 0.92 -1.03 17.10
C GLN A 178 1.40 -1.57 15.74
N GLY A 179 2.46 -0.96 15.16
CA GLY A 179 2.93 -1.29 13.82
C GLY A 179 2.16 -0.59 12.68
N SER A 180 1.11 0.17 13.01
CA SER A 180 0.44 1.04 12.04
C SER A 180 1.30 2.26 11.72
N GLY A 181 1.71 2.43 10.45
CA GLY A 181 2.42 3.64 10.04
C GLY A 181 1.59 4.92 10.23
N THR A 182 0.25 4.83 10.25
CA THR A 182 -0.64 5.96 10.54
C THR A 182 -0.56 6.35 12.02
N ARG A 183 -0.48 5.34 12.93
CA ARG A 183 -0.23 5.59 14.34
C ARG A 183 1.15 6.19 14.57
N ASP A 184 2.16 5.65 13.91
CA ASP A 184 3.55 6.11 14.08
C ASP A 184 3.68 7.59 13.68
N THR A 185 3.11 8.00 12.54
CA THR A 185 3.05 9.41 12.11
C THR A 185 2.28 10.28 13.12
N PHE A 186 1.08 9.83 13.53
CA PHE A 186 0.27 10.56 14.51
C PHE A 186 1.01 10.73 15.84
N ASN A 187 1.59 9.66 16.36
CA ASN A 187 2.30 9.70 17.62
C ASN A 187 3.56 10.59 17.55
N GLU A 188 4.33 10.49 16.47
CA GLU A 188 5.52 11.33 16.29
C GLU A 188 5.16 12.81 16.26
N ASP A 189 4.19 13.20 15.45
CA ASP A 189 3.86 14.60 15.18
C ASP A 189 2.95 15.24 16.25
N ILE A 190 2.05 14.46 16.86
CA ILE A 190 1.10 14.95 17.86
C ILE A 190 1.58 14.66 19.28
N MET A 191 1.94 13.41 19.56
CA MET A 191 2.36 13.02 20.91
C MET A 191 3.82 13.38 21.20
N GLY A 192 4.64 13.48 20.14
CA GLY A 192 6.09 13.81 20.20
C GLY A 192 6.99 12.60 20.33
N ASP A 193 6.46 11.39 20.35
CA ASP A 193 7.20 10.12 20.39
C ASP A 193 6.36 9.00 19.77
N LYS A 194 6.96 8.22 18.83
CA LYS A 194 6.29 7.08 18.16
C LYS A 194 5.77 6.04 19.13
N SER A 195 6.46 5.85 20.27
CA SER A 195 6.11 4.90 21.32
C SER A 195 5.16 5.48 22.37
N ALA A 196 4.70 6.74 22.21
CA ALA A 196 3.86 7.41 23.20
C ALA A 196 2.63 6.58 23.56
N GLU A 197 2.38 6.49 24.85
CA GLU A 197 1.14 5.93 25.37
C GLU A 197 0.00 6.93 25.18
N THR A 198 -1.18 6.41 24.92
CA THR A 198 -2.38 7.18 24.66
C THR A 198 -3.52 6.73 25.59
N PRO A 199 -3.43 7.00 26.90
CA PRO A 199 -4.37 6.50 27.90
C PRO A 199 -5.80 7.06 27.74
N GLY A 200 -6.00 8.10 26.94
CA GLY A 200 -7.32 8.62 26.59
C GLY A 200 -8.06 7.83 25.52
N VAL A 201 -7.43 6.81 24.94
CA VAL A 201 -8.02 5.99 23.87
C VAL A 201 -9.13 5.09 24.43
N SER A 202 -10.28 5.12 23.78
CA SER A 202 -11.44 4.29 24.11
C SER A 202 -11.42 2.94 23.40
N THR A 203 -10.86 2.89 22.19
CA THR A 203 -10.73 1.66 21.40
C THR A 203 -9.58 1.74 20.40
N VAL A 204 -9.09 0.58 19.97
CA VAL A 204 -8.02 0.44 18.98
C VAL A 204 -8.57 -0.28 17.76
N ALA A 205 -8.33 0.27 16.58
CA ALA A 205 -8.75 -0.27 15.29
C ALA A 205 -7.57 -0.85 14.51
N ALA A 206 -7.76 -2.01 13.89
CA ALA A 206 -6.74 -2.70 13.10
C ALA A 206 -6.54 -2.14 11.68
N SER A 207 -7.42 -1.23 11.23
CA SER A 207 -7.32 -0.65 9.88
C SER A 207 -7.90 0.76 9.81
N ASN A 208 -7.55 1.51 8.74
CA ASN A 208 -8.18 2.80 8.46
C ASN A 208 -9.69 2.65 8.22
N ALA A 209 -10.11 1.56 7.57
CA ALA A 209 -11.52 1.26 7.32
C ALA A 209 -12.30 1.06 8.64
N GLU A 210 -11.71 0.37 9.62
CA GLU A 210 -12.30 0.20 10.95
C GLU A 210 -12.39 1.52 11.71
N VAL A 211 -11.36 2.39 11.66
CA VAL A 211 -11.46 3.75 12.23
C VAL A 211 -12.64 4.50 11.62
N LYS A 212 -12.75 4.50 10.29
CA LYS A 212 -13.86 5.14 9.57
C LYS A 212 -15.21 4.60 10.03
N THR A 213 -15.35 3.27 10.10
CA THR A 213 -16.59 2.60 10.54
C THR A 213 -16.93 2.96 11.99
N ALA A 214 -15.95 2.96 12.88
CA ALA A 214 -16.17 3.30 14.30
C ALA A 214 -16.57 4.78 14.47
N ILE A 215 -16.01 5.70 13.67
CA ILE A 215 -16.44 7.11 13.68
C ILE A 215 -17.87 7.25 13.17
N ILE A 216 -18.24 6.55 12.08
CA ILE A 216 -19.61 6.56 11.52
C ILE A 216 -20.62 6.02 12.53
N GLY A 217 -20.27 4.95 13.24
CA GLY A 217 -21.12 4.28 14.22
C GLY A 217 -21.27 5.04 15.55
N SER A 218 -20.62 6.19 15.72
CA SER A 218 -20.63 6.96 16.96
C SER A 218 -21.08 8.41 16.73
N ASP A 219 -21.77 8.97 17.71
CA ASP A 219 -22.17 10.38 17.73
C ASP A 219 -21.18 11.29 18.50
N LYS A 220 -20.04 10.74 18.95
CA LYS A 220 -19.09 11.39 19.86
C LYS A 220 -17.62 11.00 19.61
N ALA A 221 -17.33 10.39 18.46
CA ALA A 221 -16.00 9.87 18.17
C ALA A 221 -15.05 10.91 17.61
N ILE A 222 -13.76 10.68 17.91
CA ILE A 222 -12.59 11.23 17.23
C ILE A 222 -11.65 10.09 16.86
N GLY A 223 -11.03 10.18 15.69
CA GLY A 223 -10.02 9.22 15.24
C GLY A 223 -9.06 9.86 14.24
N TYR A 224 -8.02 9.14 13.86
CA TYR A 224 -7.08 9.55 12.83
C TYR A 224 -6.89 8.45 11.79
N LEU A 225 -6.87 8.84 10.51
CA LEU A 225 -6.81 7.90 9.38
C LEU A 225 -6.26 8.61 8.14
N GLY A 226 -5.91 7.85 7.11
CA GLY A 226 -5.44 8.42 5.85
C GLY A 226 -6.46 9.34 5.19
N PHE A 227 -5.98 10.40 4.53
CA PHE A 227 -6.80 11.44 3.92
C PHE A 227 -7.79 10.89 2.88
N ASN A 228 -7.41 9.87 2.13
CA ASN A 228 -8.30 9.21 1.17
C ASN A 228 -9.57 8.63 1.82
N TYR A 229 -9.53 8.25 3.10
CA TYR A 229 -10.68 7.67 3.80
C TYR A 229 -11.71 8.69 4.27
N VAL A 230 -11.35 9.98 4.36
CA VAL A 230 -12.31 11.04 4.76
C VAL A 230 -13.16 11.56 3.59
N GLN A 231 -12.87 11.10 2.37
CA GLN A 231 -13.68 11.41 1.21
C GLN A 231 -15.09 10.82 1.34
N GLY A 232 -16.10 11.47 0.74
CA GLY A 232 -17.49 10.97 0.73
C GLY A 232 -18.40 11.45 1.86
N GLY A 233 -17.90 12.26 2.81
CA GLY A 233 -18.75 13.07 3.69
C GLY A 233 -19.45 12.37 4.87
N ASN A 234 -19.24 11.08 5.11
CA ASN A 234 -19.84 10.36 6.25
C ASN A 234 -19.13 10.64 7.57
N ILE A 235 -17.89 11.04 7.55
CA ILE A 235 -17.09 11.56 8.65
C ILE A 235 -16.54 12.93 8.27
N ARG A 236 -16.07 13.71 9.24
CA ARG A 236 -15.59 15.07 9.01
C ARG A 236 -14.14 15.21 9.45
N ALA A 237 -13.27 15.54 8.52
CA ALA A 237 -11.91 15.94 8.85
C ALA A 237 -11.94 17.31 9.53
N LEU A 238 -11.17 17.45 10.59
CA LEU A 238 -10.97 18.70 11.30
C LEU A 238 -9.85 19.52 10.69
N THR A 239 -9.98 20.82 10.77
CA THR A 239 -8.84 21.74 10.61
C THR A 239 -7.91 21.54 11.82
N LEU A 240 -6.62 21.36 11.60
CA LEU A 240 -5.59 21.21 12.62
C LEU A 240 -4.65 22.42 12.59
N ASP A 241 -4.50 23.12 13.71
CA ASP A 241 -3.65 24.32 13.83
C ASP A 241 -3.94 25.39 12.74
N GLY A 242 -5.20 25.49 12.28
CA GLY A 242 -5.62 26.42 11.23
C GLY A 242 -5.51 25.89 9.79
N PHE A 243 -5.00 24.68 9.59
CA PHE A 243 -4.87 24.07 8.26
C PHE A 243 -5.81 22.88 8.09
N ALA A 244 -6.68 22.93 7.10
CA ALA A 244 -7.49 21.78 6.71
C ALA A 244 -6.67 20.79 5.87
N PRO A 245 -6.84 19.47 6.04
CA PRO A 245 -6.22 18.50 5.15
C PRO A 245 -6.82 18.64 3.74
N SER A 246 -5.97 18.87 2.78
CA SER A 246 -6.30 18.98 1.36
C SER A 246 -5.12 18.53 0.51
N VAL A 247 -5.35 18.25 -0.77
CA VAL A 247 -4.28 17.92 -1.71
C VAL A 247 -3.16 18.96 -1.66
N GLN A 248 -3.53 20.26 -1.66
CA GLN A 248 -2.55 21.35 -1.63
C GLN A 248 -1.75 21.39 -0.32
N THR A 249 -2.43 21.40 0.84
CA THR A 249 -1.78 21.56 2.15
C THR A 249 -0.94 20.33 2.55
N ILE A 250 -1.31 19.14 2.05
CA ILE A 250 -0.52 17.93 2.20
C ILE A 250 0.73 17.98 1.32
N LYS A 251 0.58 18.41 0.06
CA LYS A 251 1.66 18.43 -0.92
C LYS A 251 2.73 19.47 -0.60
N ASP A 252 2.34 20.66 -0.13
CA ASP A 252 3.27 21.72 0.26
C ASP A 252 3.76 21.65 1.71
N GLY A 253 3.26 20.66 2.48
CA GLY A 253 3.69 20.41 3.86
C GLY A 253 3.12 21.38 4.90
N THR A 254 2.15 22.24 4.53
CA THR A 254 1.50 23.14 5.51
C THR A 254 0.54 22.40 6.44
N TYR A 255 -0.05 21.27 5.98
CA TYR A 255 -0.74 20.36 6.87
C TYR A 255 0.28 19.49 7.62
N LYS A 256 0.41 19.68 8.92
CA LYS A 256 1.46 19.10 9.76
C LYS A 256 1.55 17.56 9.63
N LEU A 257 0.42 16.87 9.61
CA LEU A 257 0.36 15.42 9.54
C LEU A 257 0.42 14.92 8.09
N HIS A 258 1.48 15.28 7.35
CA HIS A 258 1.74 14.82 5.99
C HIS A 258 2.87 13.79 5.95
N ARG A 259 2.86 12.92 4.94
CA ARG A 259 3.87 11.86 4.77
C ARG A 259 3.95 11.37 3.33
N GLN A 260 5.02 10.66 3.02
CA GLN A 260 5.12 9.86 1.80
C GLN A 260 4.60 8.43 2.04
N LEU A 261 4.13 7.83 0.96
CA LEU A 261 3.71 6.44 0.89
C LEU A 261 4.71 5.67 0.03
N PHE A 262 4.93 4.40 0.38
CA PHE A 262 5.98 3.60 -0.22
C PHE A 262 5.53 2.19 -0.55
N LEU A 263 6.19 1.61 -1.56
CA LEU A 263 6.41 0.18 -1.68
C LEU A 263 7.85 -0.12 -1.25
N TYR A 264 8.06 -1.26 -0.60
CA TYR A 264 9.38 -1.77 -0.23
C TYR A 264 9.58 -3.19 -0.74
N THR A 265 10.82 -3.52 -1.11
CA THR A 265 11.30 -4.88 -1.28
C THR A 265 12.50 -5.12 -0.36
N LEU A 266 12.80 -6.38 -0.04
CA LEU A 266 14.04 -6.74 0.63
C LEU A 266 15.01 -7.32 -0.41
N GLY A 267 16.00 -6.54 -0.79
CA GLY A 267 16.87 -6.84 -1.94
C GLY A 267 16.21 -6.48 -3.29
N GLU A 268 16.78 -7.04 -4.37
CA GLU A 268 16.26 -6.80 -5.71
C GLU A 268 14.86 -7.41 -5.88
N PRO A 269 13.90 -6.67 -6.44
CA PRO A 269 12.59 -7.21 -6.74
C PRO A 269 12.67 -8.31 -7.81
N THR A 270 11.77 -9.28 -7.75
CA THR A 270 11.59 -10.23 -8.84
C THR A 270 11.14 -9.49 -10.13
N PRO A 271 11.31 -10.08 -11.33
CA PRO A 271 10.91 -9.41 -12.57
C PRO A 271 9.45 -8.93 -12.59
N CYS A 272 8.52 -9.71 -12.06
CA CYS A 272 7.12 -9.31 -11.96
C CYS A 272 6.87 -8.25 -10.88
N ALA A 273 7.54 -8.35 -9.74
CA ALA A 273 7.47 -7.31 -8.70
C ALA A 273 7.99 -5.96 -9.23
N GLN A 274 9.10 -5.98 -10.01
CA GLN A 274 9.62 -4.77 -10.64
C GLN A 274 8.64 -4.17 -11.64
N LYS A 275 8.01 -4.99 -12.50
CA LYS A 275 6.98 -4.52 -13.45
C LYS A 275 5.80 -3.86 -12.72
N PHE A 276 5.36 -4.44 -11.60
CA PHE A 276 4.29 -3.84 -10.80
C PHE A 276 4.72 -2.52 -10.15
N ILE A 277 5.94 -2.46 -9.61
CA ILE A 277 6.50 -1.22 -9.03
C ILE A 277 6.59 -0.14 -10.11
N ASP A 278 7.11 -0.47 -11.30
CA ASP A 278 7.21 0.46 -12.42
C ASP A 278 5.83 0.95 -12.88
N PHE A 279 4.82 0.06 -12.89
CA PHE A 279 3.44 0.43 -13.16
C PHE A 279 2.92 1.43 -12.14
N VAL A 280 3.02 1.13 -10.83
CA VAL A 280 2.50 1.98 -9.75
C VAL A 280 3.17 3.35 -9.74
N THR A 281 4.48 3.41 -9.98
CA THR A 281 5.24 4.66 -9.98
C THR A 281 5.19 5.42 -11.32
N GLY A 282 4.75 4.74 -12.37
CA GLY A 282 4.61 5.28 -13.73
C GLY A 282 3.35 6.12 -13.94
N PRO A 283 3.16 6.64 -15.18
CA PRO A 283 2.02 7.52 -15.49
C PRO A 283 0.65 6.88 -15.25
N GLU A 284 0.49 5.59 -15.56
CA GLU A 284 -0.78 4.87 -15.37
C GLU A 284 -1.11 4.70 -13.88
N GLY A 285 -0.13 4.31 -13.06
CA GLY A 285 -0.30 4.17 -11.63
C GLY A 285 -0.60 5.52 -10.94
N ARG A 286 0.00 6.61 -11.42
CA ARG A 286 -0.33 7.97 -10.93
C ARG A 286 -1.79 8.33 -11.21
N LYS A 287 -2.31 7.99 -12.41
CA LYS A 287 -3.73 8.18 -12.73
C LYS A 287 -4.63 7.35 -11.81
N VAL A 288 -4.29 6.07 -11.59
CA VAL A 288 -5.00 5.21 -10.65
C VAL A 288 -4.97 5.82 -9.24
N ALA A 289 -3.84 6.38 -8.80
CA ALA A 289 -3.72 7.05 -7.51
C ALA A 289 -4.69 8.24 -7.39
N GLU A 290 -4.73 9.13 -8.38
CA GLU A 290 -5.63 10.30 -8.41
C GLU A 290 -7.10 9.88 -8.37
N GLU A 291 -7.50 8.89 -9.19
CA GLU A 291 -8.87 8.36 -9.25
C GLU A 291 -9.33 7.74 -7.93
N ASN A 292 -8.38 7.26 -7.11
CA ASN A 292 -8.65 6.68 -5.78
C ASN A 292 -8.38 7.65 -4.61
N GLY A 293 -8.26 8.95 -4.90
CA GLY A 293 -8.13 10.00 -3.87
C GLY A 293 -6.77 10.08 -3.21
N PHE A 294 -5.73 9.51 -3.83
CA PHE A 294 -4.34 9.66 -3.43
C PHE A 294 -3.68 10.85 -4.13
N ILE A 295 -2.57 11.30 -3.57
CA ILE A 295 -1.81 12.43 -4.09
C ILE A 295 -0.52 11.85 -4.73
N PRO A 296 -0.42 11.78 -6.07
CA PRO A 296 0.77 11.23 -6.71
C PRO A 296 1.99 12.15 -6.56
N LEU A 297 3.16 11.55 -6.78
CA LEU A 297 4.46 12.24 -6.77
C LEU A 297 4.58 13.30 -7.88
#